data_90fc6021981e5aae208e1fc5feb01cc5
#
_entry.id   90fc6021981e5aae208e1fc5feb01cc5
#
_cell.length_a   1.000
_cell.length_b   1.000
_cell.length_c   1.000
_cell.angle_alpha   90.00
_cell.angle_beta   90.00
_cell.angle_gamma   90.00
#
_symmetry.space_group_name_H-M   'P 1'
#
loop_
_entity.id
_entity.type
_entity.pdbx_description
1 polymer ?
#
loop_
_entity_poly.entity_id
_entity_poly.type
_entity_poly.pdbx_seq_one_letter_code
_entity_poly.pdbx_strand_id
1 'polypeptide(L)'
;MLEAIAEYFMPTLSLAVLAQIIAVILSVPLGILAAYRRGTALDLAAVSVSLLGAALPGFLLSMFLMLFFCVYHQWFPVAGYVGLGEHLKYLFLPALSLGIVQAAYITRMTRASLLETLYKNYIRTARSKGLKEGRVVMRYALKNAAPAILTAVGQSFGSLITGTIVTETLFNIPGIGMLTMGAINRRDVFVIQGVVLFVTLLYVLVNLIVDILYGFVDPRLQPGRK
;
A
#
# COMPACT_ATOMS: atom_id res chain seq x y z
N MET A 1 26.07 -0.86 -14.30
CA MET A 1 25.29 -0.57 -13.08
C MET A 1 23.96 0.08 -13.41
N LEU A 2 23.89 1.23 -14.09
CA LEU A 2 22.63 1.88 -14.44
C LEU A 2 21.74 1.01 -15.34
N GLU A 3 22.29 0.31 -16.32
CA GLU A 3 21.56 -0.63 -17.16
C GLU A 3 20.96 -1.78 -16.35
N ALA A 4 21.73 -2.36 -15.43
CA ALA A 4 21.21 -3.40 -14.54
C ALA A 4 20.07 -2.87 -13.67
N ILE A 5 20.20 -1.67 -13.06
CA ILE A 5 19.14 -1.07 -12.28
C ILE A 5 17.88 -0.84 -13.13
N ALA A 6 18.02 -0.36 -14.36
CA ALA A 6 16.90 -0.12 -15.27
C ALA A 6 16.15 -1.41 -15.65
N GLU A 7 16.87 -2.50 -15.86
CA GLU A 7 16.31 -3.82 -16.18
C GLU A 7 15.51 -4.38 -15.00
N TYR A 8 16.05 -4.30 -13.79
CA TYR A 8 15.43 -4.82 -12.57
C TYR A 8 14.36 -3.90 -11.98
N PHE A 9 14.27 -2.63 -12.44
CA PHE A 9 13.32 -1.66 -11.90
C PHE A 9 11.86 -1.94 -12.27
N MET A 10 11.60 -2.28 -13.55
CA MET A 10 10.24 -2.48 -14.03
C MET A 10 9.48 -3.61 -13.33
N PRO A 11 10.08 -4.79 -13.04
CA PRO A 11 9.44 -5.82 -12.23
C PRO A 11 9.07 -5.34 -10.83
N THR A 12 10.00 -4.68 -10.13
CA THR A 12 9.72 -4.12 -8.78
C THR A 12 8.60 -3.07 -8.82
N LEU A 13 8.64 -2.15 -9.78
CA LEU A 13 7.62 -1.12 -9.92
C LEU A 13 6.24 -1.74 -10.20
N SER A 14 6.16 -2.72 -11.11
CA SER A 14 4.93 -3.41 -11.45
C SER A 14 4.35 -4.14 -10.24
N LEU A 15 5.21 -4.81 -9.46
CA LEU A 15 4.84 -5.48 -8.22
C LEU A 15 4.32 -4.48 -7.18
N ALA A 16 5.04 -3.38 -6.95
CA ALA A 16 4.67 -2.35 -5.98
C ALA A 16 3.34 -1.66 -6.34
N VAL A 17 3.16 -1.32 -7.62
CA VAL A 17 1.91 -0.69 -8.10
C VAL A 17 0.72 -1.64 -7.93
N LEU A 18 0.86 -2.91 -8.33
CA LEU A 18 -0.21 -3.89 -8.18
C LEU A 18 -0.54 -4.15 -6.70
N ALA A 19 0.47 -4.29 -5.84
CA ALA A 19 0.29 -4.42 -4.39
C ALA A 19 -0.42 -3.21 -3.78
N GLN A 20 -0.05 -1.99 -4.22
CA GLN A 20 -0.68 -0.75 -3.75
C GLN A 20 -2.15 -0.65 -4.18
N ILE A 21 -2.47 -1.02 -5.42
CA ILE A 21 -3.86 -1.06 -5.91
C ILE A 21 -4.69 -2.01 -5.05
N ILE A 22 -4.19 -3.23 -4.81
CA ILE A 22 -4.86 -4.21 -3.95
C ILE A 22 -5.02 -3.65 -2.53
N ALA A 23 -3.97 -3.06 -1.96
CA ALA A 23 -4.00 -2.47 -0.63
C ALA A 23 -5.09 -1.39 -0.51
N VAL A 24 -5.17 -0.46 -1.45
CA VAL A 24 -6.16 0.64 -1.44
C VAL A 24 -7.59 0.12 -1.62
N ILE A 25 -7.81 -0.80 -2.58
CA ILE A 25 -9.12 -1.39 -2.85
C ILE A 25 -9.66 -2.13 -1.61
N LEU A 26 -8.80 -2.82 -0.87
CA LEU A 26 -9.21 -3.53 0.35
C LEU A 26 -9.37 -2.59 1.55
N SER A 27 -8.40 -1.70 1.77
CA SER A 27 -8.28 -0.95 3.01
C SER A 27 -9.25 0.23 3.13
N VAL A 28 -9.40 1.02 2.06
CA VAL A 28 -10.22 2.24 2.13
C VAL A 28 -11.68 1.91 2.39
N PRO A 29 -12.34 0.97 1.67
CA PRO A 29 -13.70 0.58 2.00
C PRO A 29 -13.85 -0.02 3.39
N LEU A 30 -12.90 -0.88 3.80
CA LEU A 30 -12.92 -1.48 5.15
C LEU A 30 -12.75 -0.43 6.24
N GLY A 31 -11.86 0.54 6.08
CA GLY A 31 -11.64 1.64 7.01
C GLY A 31 -12.88 2.56 7.12
N ILE A 32 -13.52 2.86 6.00
CA ILE A 32 -14.77 3.63 5.96
C ILE A 32 -15.88 2.87 6.68
N LEU A 33 -16.05 1.59 6.39
CA LEU A 33 -17.07 0.74 6.99
C LEU A 33 -16.86 0.61 8.50
N ALA A 34 -15.63 0.41 8.96
CA ALA A 34 -15.28 0.35 10.38
C ALA A 34 -15.57 1.67 11.11
N ALA A 35 -15.26 2.81 10.48
CA ALA A 35 -15.58 4.12 11.05
C ALA A 35 -17.10 4.39 11.10
N TYR A 36 -17.82 4.02 10.02
CA TYR A 36 -19.28 4.19 9.93
C TYR A 36 -20.04 3.32 10.94
N ARG A 37 -19.58 2.09 11.15
CA ARG A 37 -20.18 1.10 12.09
C ARG A 37 -19.41 1.03 13.40
N ARG A 38 -18.87 2.15 13.88
CA ARG A 38 -18.09 2.21 15.12
C ARG A 38 -18.80 1.55 16.31
N GLY A 39 -18.05 0.74 17.07
CA GLY A 39 -18.53 0.03 18.25
C GLY A 39 -19.37 -1.23 17.94
N THR A 40 -19.51 -1.61 16.69
CA THR A 40 -20.17 -2.87 16.29
C THR A 40 -19.16 -4.00 16.09
N ALA A 41 -19.67 -5.23 15.95
CA ALA A 41 -18.85 -6.40 15.64
C ALA A 41 -18.05 -6.24 14.32
N LEU A 42 -18.58 -5.51 13.32
CA LEU A 42 -17.87 -5.20 12.09
C LEU A 42 -16.65 -4.30 12.32
N ASP A 43 -16.79 -3.30 13.18
CA ASP A 43 -15.67 -2.44 13.57
C ASP A 43 -14.59 -3.24 14.29
N LEU A 44 -15.00 -4.06 15.27
CA LEU A 44 -14.06 -4.91 15.99
C LEU A 44 -13.37 -5.91 15.07
N ALA A 45 -14.09 -6.56 14.15
CA ALA A 45 -13.53 -7.49 13.18
C ALA A 45 -12.52 -6.80 12.25
N ALA A 46 -12.85 -5.61 11.69
CA ALA A 46 -11.95 -4.87 10.82
C ALA A 46 -10.65 -4.46 11.54
N VAL A 47 -10.75 -4.01 12.79
CA VAL A 47 -9.58 -3.66 13.61
C VAL A 47 -8.77 -4.91 13.95
N SER A 48 -9.39 -6.01 14.37
CA SER A 48 -8.70 -7.26 14.70
C SER A 48 -7.98 -7.85 13.48
N VAL A 49 -8.62 -7.91 12.32
CA VAL A 49 -8.00 -8.37 11.07
C VAL A 49 -6.81 -7.48 10.69
N SER A 50 -6.95 -6.15 10.85
CA SER A 50 -5.86 -5.22 10.59
C SER A 50 -4.70 -5.40 11.58
N LEU A 51 -4.96 -5.71 12.83
CA LEU A 51 -3.92 -5.99 13.83
C LEU A 51 -3.20 -7.30 13.54
N LEU A 52 -3.94 -8.36 13.19
CA LEU A 52 -3.37 -9.64 12.77
C LEU A 52 -2.51 -9.49 11.51
N GLY A 53 -3.00 -8.75 10.49
CA GLY A 53 -2.23 -8.48 9.29
C GLY A 53 -0.95 -7.69 9.54
N ALA A 54 -0.93 -6.80 10.52
CA ALA A 54 0.27 -6.04 10.92
C ALA A 54 1.24 -6.86 11.80
N ALA A 55 0.74 -7.85 12.54
CA ALA A 55 1.56 -8.71 13.40
C ALA A 55 2.30 -9.80 12.61
N LEU A 56 1.76 -10.20 11.45
CA LEU A 56 2.39 -11.22 10.62
C LEU A 56 3.52 -10.61 9.78
N PRO A 57 4.75 -11.16 9.85
CA PRO A 57 5.79 -10.78 8.90
C PRO A 57 5.34 -11.07 7.47
N GLY A 58 5.50 -10.07 6.56
CA GLY A 58 5.00 -10.16 5.19
C GLY A 58 5.50 -11.39 4.42
N PHE A 59 6.75 -11.82 4.68
CA PHE A 59 7.31 -13.01 4.04
C PHE A 59 6.61 -14.31 4.48
N LEU A 60 6.16 -14.41 5.74
CA LEU A 60 5.38 -15.56 6.18
C LEU A 60 4.04 -15.65 5.47
N LEU A 61 3.35 -14.51 5.31
CA LEU A 61 2.11 -14.45 4.54
C LEU A 61 2.35 -14.88 3.09
N SER A 62 3.45 -14.41 2.47
CA SER A 62 3.85 -14.83 1.12
C SER A 62 4.07 -16.34 1.02
N MET A 63 4.76 -16.92 1.99
CA MET A 63 4.99 -18.38 2.04
C MET A 63 3.68 -19.16 2.20
N PHE A 64 2.78 -18.73 3.09
CA PHE A 64 1.49 -19.38 3.26
C PHE A 64 0.63 -19.32 2.00
N LEU A 65 0.57 -18.15 1.34
CA LEU A 65 -0.18 -18.00 0.10
C LEU A 65 0.44 -18.85 -1.03
N MET A 66 1.77 -18.89 -1.13
CA MET A 66 2.47 -19.74 -2.10
C MET A 66 2.16 -21.22 -1.85
N LEU A 67 2.28 -21.68 -0.60
CA LEU A 67 2.00 -23.07 -0.24
C LEU A 67 0.55 -23.44 -0.59
N PHE A 68 -0.41 -22.61 -0.21
CA PHE A 68 -1.83 -22.89 -0.40
C PHE A 68 -2.25 -22.80 -1.86
N PHE A 69 -1.91 -21.72 -2.56
CA PHE A 69 -2.41 -21.48 -3.91
C PHE A 69 -1.54 -22.06 -5.03
N CYS A 70 -0.21 -22.16 -4.82
CA CYS A 70 0.68 -22.67 -5.85
C CYS A 70 0.97 -24.17 -5.68
N VAL A 71 1.18 -24.65 -4.44
CA VAL A 71 1.56 -26.04 -4.20
C VAL A 71 0.33 -26.93 -4.02
N TYR A 72 -0.60 -26.57 -3.13
CA TYR A 72 -1.78 -27.40 -2.86
C TYR A 72 -2.82 -27.34 -3.99
N HIS A 73 -3.17 -26.14 -4.45
CA HIS A 73 -4.27 -25.94 -5.41
C HIS A 73 -3.78 -25.78 -6.84
N GLN A 74 -2.49 -25.47 -7.05
CA GLN A 74 -1.89 -25.26 -8.37
C GLN A 74 -2.61 -24.21 -9.26
N TRP A 75 -3.25 -23.19 -8.61
CA TRP A 75 -3.98 -22.15 -9.33
C TRP A 75 -3.06 -21.08 -9.91
N PHE A 76 -1.90 -20.89 -9.28
CA PHE A 76 -0.91 -19.90 -9.68
C PHE A 76 0.48 -20.55 -9.83
N PRO A 77 1.33 -20.01 -10.69
CA PRO A 77 2.71 -20.45 -10.81
C PRO A 77 3.49 -20.16 -9.53
N VAL A 78 4.41 -21.05 -9.17
CA VAL A 78 5.21 -20.93 -7.93
C VAL A 78 6.21 -19.79 -8.03
N ALA A 79 6.85 -19.61 -9.20
CA ALA A 79 7.91 -18.66 -9.40
C ALA A 79 8.03 -18.26 -10.86
N GLY A 80 8.65 -17.12 -11.11
CA GLY A 80 8.98 -16.66 -12.46
C GLY A 80 8.43 -15.26 -12.77
N TYR A 81 8.90 -14.75 -13.88
CA TYR A 81 8.49 -13.48 -14.44
C TYR A 81 8.54 -13.63 -15.96
N VAL A 82 7.40 -13.73 -16.60
CA VAL A 82 7.26 -13.92 -18.04
C VAL A 82 6.72 -12.64 -18.69
N GLY A 83 7.11 -12.34 -19.91
CA GLY A 83 6.79 -11.10 -20.64
C GLY A 83 5.34 -10.61 -20.58
N LEU A 84 5.09 -9.43 -21.08
CA LEU A 84 3.89 -8.56 -20.87
C LEU A 84 2.48 -9.19 -20.89
N GLY A 85 2.28 -10.37 -21.49
CA GLY A 85 0.95 -10.98 -21.58
C GLY A 85 0.53 -11.84 -20.38
N GLU A 86 1.46 -12.45 -19.67
CA GLU A 86 1.19 -13.37 -18.54
C GLU A 86 1.63 -12.82 -17.17
N HIS A 87 2.18 -11.62 -17.12
CA HIS A 87 2.69 -10.97 -15.91
C HIS A 87 1.72 -11.01 -14.72
N LEU A 88 0.45 -10.76 -14.97
CA LEU A 88 -0.53 -10.66 -13.90
C LEU A 88 -0.67 -11.97 -13.11
N LYS A 89 -0.56 -13.13 -13.75
CA LYS A 89 -0.64 -14.41 -13.05
C LYS A 89 0.55 -14.64 -12.10
N TYR A 90 1.75 -14.21 -12.51
CA TYR A 90 2.97 -14.36 -11.70
C TYR A 90 3.07 -13.29 -10.61
N LEU A 91 2.59 -12.08 -10.87
CA LEU A 91 2.67 -10.96 -9.93
C LEU A 91 1.50 -10.90 -8.94
N PHE A 92 0.35 -11.54 -9.26
CA PHE A 92 -0.85 -11.40 -8.44
C PHE A 92 -0.65 -11.89 -6.99
N LEU A 93 -0.09 -13.07 -6.81
CA LEU A 93 0.08 -13.66 -5.48
C LEU A 93 1.12 -12.92 -4.62
N PRO A 94 2.32 -12.59 -5.15
CA PRO A 94 3.26 -11.69 -4.45
C PRO A 94 2.66 -10.32 -4.14
N ALA A 95 1.94 -9.71 -5.09
CA ALA A 95 1.28 -8.43 -4.89
C ALA A 95 0.15 -8.50 -3.85
N LEU A 96 -0.60 -9.60 -3.82
CA LEU A 96 -1.64 -9.84 -2.82
C LEU A 96 -1.04 -9.93 -1.42
N SER A 97 0.06 -10.65 -1.24
CA SER A 97 0.73 -10.78 0.07
C SER A 97 1.20 -9.43 0.61
N LEU A 98 1.89 -8.65 -0.24
CA LEU A 98 2.34 -7.30 0.12
C LEU A 98 1.16 -6.35 0.33
N GLY A 99 0.15 -6.43 -0.54
CA GLY A 99 -1.05 -5.61 -0.49
C GLY A 99 -1.87 -5.80 0.79
N ILE A 100 -2.02 -7.04 1.29
CA ILE A 100 -2.72 -7.32 2.56
C ILE A 100 -2.00 -6.68 3.75
N VAL A 101 -0.67 -6.77 3.80
CA VAL A 101 0.12 -6.14 4.86
C VAL A 101 -0.05 -4.63 4.87
N GLN A 102 0.00 -3.99 3.70
CA GLN A 102 -0.20 -2.55 3.58
C GLN A 102 -1.66 -2.15 3.83
N ALA A 103 -2.61 -2.98 3.43
CA ALA A 103 -4.03 -2.74 3.70
C ALA A 103 -4.32 -2.65 5.19
N ALA A 104 -3.64 -3.44 6.02
CA ALA A 104 -3.77 -3.38 7.48
C ALA A 104 -3.43 -1.98 8.04
N TYR A 105 -2.35 -1.37 7.56
CA TYR A 105 -1.93 -0.02 7.94
C TYR A 105 -2.92 1.04 7.44
N ILE A 106 -3.25 1.03 6.14
CA ILE A 106 -4.13 2.03 5.52
C ILE A 106 -5.55 1.95 6.11
N THR A 107 -6.07 0.75 6.41
CA THR A 107 -7.39 0.58 7.05
C THR A 107 -7.47 1.31 8.39
N ARG A 108 -6.46 1.14 9.25
CA ARG A 108 -6.41 1.80 10.55
C ARG A 108 -6.31 3.31 10.42
N MET A 109 -5.47 3.80 9.50
CA MET A 109 -5.33 5.24 9.25
C MET A 109 -6.61 5.84 8.69
N THR A 110 -7.27 5.17 7.74
CA THR A 110 -8.56 5.59 7.19
C THR A 110 -9.63 5.66 8.27
N ARG A 111 -9.73 4.62 9.10
CA ARG A 111 -10.68 4.60 10.22
C ARG A 111 -10.41 5.72 11.22
N ALA A 112 -9.17 5.90 11.66
CA ALA A 112 -8.80 6.92 12.65
C ALA A 112 -9.10 8.33 12.14
N SER A 113 -8.69 8.64 10.94
CA SER A 113 -8.91 9.95 10.29
C SER A 113 -10.40 10.27 10.08
N LEU A 114 -11.19 9.26 9.67
CA LEU A 114 -12.64 9.43 9.55
C LEU A 114 -13.31 9.64 10.91
N LEU A 115 -12.93 8.90 11.94
CA LEU A 115 -13.47 9.10 13.27
C LEU A 115 -13.16 10.48 13.80
N GLU A 116 -11.92 10.97 13.68
CA GLU A 116 -11.55 12.33 14.06
C GLU A 116 -12.43 13.37 13.35
N THR A 117 -12.62 13.18 12.05
CA THR A 117 -13.44 14.10 11.23
C THR A 117 -14.90 14.08 11.64
N LEU A 118 -15.46 12.92 11.96
CA LEU A 118 -16.88 12.76 12.35
C LEU A 118 -17.24 13.46 13.66
N TYR A 119 -16.26 13.82 14.49
CA TYR A 119 -16.47 14.60 15.72
C TYR A 119 -16.42 16.12 15.52
N LYS A 120 -16.06 16.62 14.34
CA LYS A 120 -15.96 18.06 14.07
C LYS A 120 -17.35 18.73 14.08
N ASN A 121 -17.40 20.00 14.46
CA ASN A 121 -18.67 20.76 14.60
C ASN A 121 -19.47 20.85 13.29
N TYR A 122 -18.83 20.99 12.14
CA TYR A 122 -19.52 21.05 10.84
C TYR A 122 -20.27 19.74 10.49
N ILE A 123 -19.81 18.61 10.99
CA ILE A 123 -20.51 17.33 10.86
C ILE A 123 -21.79 17.33 11.73
N ARG A 124 -21.70 17.87 12.94
CA ARG A 124 -22.91 18.02 13.81
C ARG A 124 -23.93 18.92 13.11
N THR A 125 -23.51 20.03 12.52
CA THR A 125 -24.37 20.90 11.74
C THR A 125 -24.99 20.18 10.54
N ALA A 126 -24.24 19.35 9.82
CA ALA A 126 -24.77 18.57 8.71
C ALA A 126 -25.86 17.58 9.15
N ARG A 127 -25.67 16.92 10.30
CA ARG A 127 -26.67 16.04 10.91
C ARG A 127 -27.92 16.79 11.39
N SER A 128 -27.75 17.98 12.01
CA SER A 128 -28.86 18.83 12.44
C SER A 128 -29.73 19.31 11.27
N LYS A 129 -29.17 19.40 10.05
CA LYS A 129 -29.91 19.69 8.82
C LYS A 129 -30.66 18.47 8.24
N GLY A 130 -30.69 17.33 8.93
CA GLY A 130 -31.41 16.13 8.52
C GLY A 130 -30.74 15.34 7.40
N LEU A 131 -29.44 15.53 7.14
CA LEU A 131 -28.74 14.78 6.08
C LEU A 131 -28.56 13.31 6.49
N LYS A 132 -28.80 12.40 5.54
CA LYS A 132 -28.60 10.94 5.74
C LYS A 132 -27.15 10.66 6.11
N GLU A 133 -26.92 9.79 7.10
CA GLU A 133 -25.59 9.50 7.65
C GLU A 133 -24.58 9.05 6.57
N GLY A 134 -24.98 8.22 5.61
CA GLY A 134 -24.11 7.84 4.47
C GLY A 134 -23.62 9.05 3.66
N ARG A 135 -24.47 10.08 3.46
CA ARG A 135 -24.08 11.32 2.79
C ARG A 135 -23.12 12.15 3.65
N VAL A 136 -23.33 12.17 4.95
CA VAL A 136 -22.44 12.85 5.91
C VAL A 136 -21.05 12.21 5.86
N VAL A 137 -20.96 10.89 5.90
CA VAL A 137 -19.68 10.17 5.84
C VAL A 137 -19.00 10.37 4.50
N MET A 138 -19.67 10.05 3.38
CA MET A 138 -19.01 10.02 2.06
C MET A 138 -18.69 11.41 1.51
N ARG A 139 -19.53 12.41 1.75
CA ARG A 139 -19.37 13.73 1.12
C ARG A 139 -18.71 14.76 2.03
N TYR A 140 -18.93 14.65 3.35
CA TYR A 140 -18.42 15.65 4.30
C TYR A 140 -17.22 15.12 5.09
N ALA A 141 -17.30 13.91 5.65
CA ALA A 141 -16.22 13.38 6.46
C ALA A 141 -15.06 12.87 5.60
N LEU A 142 -15.30 12.03 4.59
CA LEU A 142 -14.27 11.44 3.74
C LEU A 142 -13.44 12.50 3.01
N LYS A 143 -14.08 13.56 2.48
CA LYS A 143 -13.36 14.64 1.81
C LYS A 143 -12.34 15.32 2.72
N ASN A 144 -12.69 15.50 4.00
CA ASN A 144 -11.79 16.15 4.97
C ASN A 144 -10.79 15.16 5.63
N ALA A 145 -11.06 13.86 5.56
CA ALA A 145 -10.14 12.80 5.97
C ALA A 145 -9.16 12.41 4.84
N ALA A 146 -9.48 12.74 3.59
CA ALA A 146 -8.72 12.36 2.40
C ALA A 146 -7.23 12.73 2.46
N PRO A 147 -6.79 13.91 2.97
CA PRO A 147 -5.38 14.22 3.09
C PRO A 147 -4.61 13.19 3.92
N ALA A 148 -5.11 12.83 5.11
CA ALA A 148 -4.46 11.84 5.97
C ALA A 148 -4.46 10.42 5.36
N ILE A 149 -5.53 10.06 4.64
CA ILE A 149 -5.60 8.80 3.90
C ILE A 149 -4.57 8.79 2.78
N LEU A 150 -4.45 9.89 2.03
CA LEU A 150 -3.46 10.03 0.95
C LEU A 150 -2.02 9.93 1.48
N THR A 151 -1.73 10.52 2.65
CA THR A 151 -0.44 10.33 3.33
C THR A 151 -0.16 8.86 3.60
N ALA A 152 -1.13 8.16 4.20
CA ALA A 152 -0.96 6.75 4.53
C ALA A 152 -0.73 5.91 3.28
N VAL A 153 -1.44 6.19 2.19
CA VAL A 153 -1.25 5.54 0.88
C VAL A 153 0.14 5.83 0.30
N GLY A 154 0.60 7.07 0.36
CA GLY A 154 1.92 7.44 -0.13
C GLY A 154 3.06 6.80 0.68
N GLN A 155 2.97 6.83 2.00
CA GLN A 155 3.95 6.18 2.88
C GLN A 155 3.97 4.65 2.65
N SER A 156 2.82 4.02 2.48
CA SER A 156 2.74 2.60 2.19
C SER A 156 3.39 2.25 0.84
N PHE A 157 3.20 3.08 -0.17
CA PHE A 157 3.85 2.89 -1.47
C PHE A 157 5.37 3.03 -1.39
N GLY A 158 5.87 4.04 -0.67
CA GLY A 158 7.29 4.19 -0.41
C GLY A 158 7.90 2.96 0.29
N SER A 159 7.18 2.41 1.28
CA SER A 159 7.62 1.19 1.97
C SER A 159 7.57 -0.06 1.09
N LEU A 160 6.66 -0.13 0.12
CA LEU A 160 6.64 -1.22 -0.87
C LEU A 160 7.90 -1.22 -1.73
N ILE A 161 8.34 -0.07 -2.23
CA ILE A 161 9.55 0.02 -3.06
C ILE A 161 10.79 -0.48 -2.32
N THR A 162 10.87 -0.22 -1.00
CA THR A 162 12.01 -0.65 -0.17
C THR A 162 11.87 -2.06 0.39
N GLY A 163 10.64 -2.56 0.52
CA GLY A 163 10.31 -3.79 1.28
C GLY A 163 10.07 -5.04 0.45
N THR A 164 10.24 -5.00 -0.88
CA THR A 164 9.94 -6.14 -1.77
C THR A 164 11.01 -7.22 -1.80
N ILE A 165 12.21 -6.98 -1.25
CA ILE A 165 13.40 -7.85 -1.39
C ILE A 165 13.09 -9.31 -1.11
N VAL A 166 12.48 -9.60 0.02
CA VAL A 166 12.19 -10.99 0.43
C VAL A 166 11.14 -11.63 -0.46
N THR A 167 10.11 -10.87 -0.80
CA THR A 167 9.02 -11.35 -1.67
C THR A 167 9.53 -11.60 -3.11
N GLU A 168 10.34 -10.70 -3.66
CA GLU A 168 10.96 -10.89 -4.98
C GLU A 168 11.85 -12.13 -5.01
N THR A 169 12.66 -12.33 -3.96
CA THR A 169 13.52 -13.51 -3.84
C THR A 169 12.69 -14.78 -3.72
N LEU A 170 11.62 -14.78 -2.91
CA LEU A 170 10.77 -15.94 -2.69
C LEU A 170 10.04 -16.39 -3.97
N PHE A 171 9.53 -15.44 -4.74
CA PHE A 171 8.80 -15.71 -6.00
C PHE A 171 9.71 -15.69 -7.24
N ASN A 172 11.03 -15.56 -7.06
CA ASN A 172 12.02 -15.47 -8.14
C ASN A 172 11.67 -14.40 -9.19
N ILE A 173 11.29 -13.20 -8.73
CA ILE A 173 10.99 -12.04 -9.56
C ILE A 173 12.29 -11.27 -9.75
N PRO A 174 12.76 -11.01 -11.01
CA PRO A 174 13.98 -10.27 -11.27
C PRO A 174 13.80 -8.77 -11.02
N GLY A 175 13.68 -8.40 -9.73
CA GLY A 175 13.51 -7.03 -9.28
C GLY A 175 14.74 -6.47 -8.55
N ILE A 176 14.65 -5.19 -8.18
CA ILE A 176 15.71 -4.43 -7.46
C ILE A 176 16.10 -5.15 -6.15
N GLY A 177 15.16 -5.77 -5.46
CA GLY A 177 15.43 -6.54 -4.25
C GLY A 177 16.30 -7.76 -4.53
N MET A 178 16.01 -8.51 -5.60
CA MET A 178 16.80 -9.66 -6.01
C MET A 178 18.20 -9.22 -6.47
N LEU A 179 18.33 -8.10 -7.21
CA LEU A 179 19.62 -7.50 -7.57
C LEU A 179 20.42 -7.16 -6.30
N THR A 180 19.77 -6.54 -5.32
CA THR A 180 20.42 -6.18 -4.05
C THR A 180 20.91 -7.42 -3.30
N MET A 181 20.10 -8.47 -3.19
CA MET A 181 20.49 -9.72 -2.52
C MET A 181 21.67 -10.41 -3.25
N GLY A 182 21.64 -10.40 -4.58
CA GLY A 182 22.75 -10.90 -5.38
C GLY A 182 24.06 -10.11 -5.16
N ALA A 183 23.98 -8.80 -5.08
CA ALA A 183 25.12 -7.93 -4.80
C ALA A 183 25.67 -8.14 -3.37
N ILE A 184 24.81 -8.30 -2.37
CA ILE A 184 25.23 -8.62 -0.99
C ILE A 184 26.00 -9.93 -0.94
N ASN A 185 25.47 -10.99 -1.58
CA ASN A 185 26.10 -12.30 -1.60
C ASN A 185 27.47 -12.30 -2.29
N ARG A 186 27.62 -11.45 -3.32
CA ARG A 186 28.90 -11.26 -4.06
C ARG A 186 29.80 -10.22 -3.42
N ARG A 187 29.34 -9.53 -2.36
CA ARG A 187 30.04 -8.42 -1.69
C ARG A 187 30.35 -7.26 -2.66
N ASP A 188 29.48 -7.02 -3.62
CA ASP A 188 29.63 -5.92 -4.60
C ASP A 188 29.10 -4.61 -4.00
N VAL A 189 29.99 -3.92 -3.30
CA VAL A 189 29.67 -2.66 -2.62
C VAL A 189 29.21 -1.57 -3.59
N PHE A 190 29.72 -1.53 -4.82
CA PHE A 190 29.33 -0.51 -5.79
C PHE A 190 27.89 -0.67 -6.25
N VAL A 191 27.45 -1.89 -6.51
CA VAL A 191 26.06 -2.18 -6.87
C VAL A 191 25.14 -1.88 -5.67
N ILE A 192 25.50 -2.27 -4.45
CA ILE A 192 24.72 -1.98 -3.24
C ILE A 192 24.53 -0.47 -3.06
N GLN A 193 25.61 0.31 -3.14
CA GLN A 193 25.54 1.77 -3.02
C GLN A 193 24.65 2.38 -4.11
N GLY A 194 24.81 1.94 -5.36
CA GLY A 194 24.01 2.43 -6.48
C GLY A 194 22.52 2.14 -6.31
N VAL A 195 22.16 0.93 -5.85
CA VAL A 195 20.76 0.57 -5.57
C VAL A 195 20.21 1.40 -4.42
N VAL A 196 20.94 1.56 -3.32
CA VAL A 196 20.50 2.38 -2.18
C VAL A 196 20.23 3.82 -2.60
N LEU A 197 21.15 4.44 -3.38
CA LEU A 197 20.95 5.79 -3.88
C LEU A 197 19.72 5.88 -4.80
N PHE A 198 19.54 4.91 -5.70
CA PHE A 198 18.41 4.86 -6.61
C PHE A 198 17.08 4.72 -5.87
N VAL A 199 16.98 3.79 -4.92
CA VAL A 199 15.77 3.57 -4.12
C VAL A 199 15.45 4.78 -3.25
N THR A 200 16.48 5.44 -2.68
CA THR A 200 16.30 6.68 -1.92
C THR A 200 15.74 7.80 -2.80
N LEU A 201 16.27 7.95 -4.02
CA LEU A 201 15.77 8.93 -4.98
C LEU A 201 14.30 8.67 -5.35
N LEU A 202 13.95 7.40 -5.61
CA LEU A 202 12.57 7.00 -5.87
C LEU A 202 11.65 7.31 -4.68
N TYR A 203 12.10 7.04 -3.47
CA TYR A 203 11.34 7.36 -2.25
C TYR A 203 11.05 8.86 -2.14
N VAL A 204 12.05 9.69 -2.41
CA VAL A 204 11.88 11.16 -2.44
C VAL A 204 10.91 11.59 -3.53
N LEU A 205 11.01 11.00 -4.74
CA LEU A 205 10.07 11.28 -5.84
C LEU A 205 8.63 10.90 -5.49
N VAL A 206 8.42 9.75 -4.87
CA VAL A 206 7.09 9.32 -4.40
C VAL A 206 6.52 10.31 -3.40
N ASN A 207 7.30 10.72 -2.40
CA ASN A 207 6.86 11.73 -1.42
C ASN A 207 6.53 13.06 -2.10
N LEU A 208 7.34 13.51 -3.04
CA LEU A 208 7.07 14.72 -3.82
C LEU A 208 5.74 14.62 -4.59
N ILE A 209 5.46 13.47 -5.22
CA ILE A 209 4.19 13.24 -5.92
C ILE A 209 3.03 13.31 -4.92
N VAL A 210 3.17 12.70 -3.74
CA VAL A 210 2.15 12.76 -2.69
C VAL A 210 1.92 14.19 -2.22
N ASP A 211 2.98 14.97 -2.02
CA ASP A 211 2.88 16.39 -1.62
C ASP A 211 2.18 17.24 -2.69
N ILE A 212 2.46 16.99 -3.97
CA ILE A 212 1.74 17.63 -5.08
C ILE A 212 0.26 17.26 -5.05
N LEU A 213 -0.07 15.98 -4.84
CA LEU A 213 -1.45 15.51 -4.75
C LEU A 213 -2.20 16.12 -3.56
N TYR A 214 -1.51 16.45 -2.46
CA TYR A 214 -2.10 17.22 -1.37
C TYR A 214 -2.64 18.56 -1.81
N GLY A 215 -1.90 19.30 -2.63
CA GLY A 215 -2.33 20.59 -3.13
C GLY A 215 -3.64 20.53 -3.95
N PHE A 216 -3.92 19.38 -4.59
CA PHE A 216 -5.18 19.15 -5.30
C PHE A 216 -6.32 18.70 -4.37
N VAL A 217 -6.03 17.93 -3.32
CA VAL A 217 -7.04 17.39 -2.40
C VAL A 217 -7.47 18.43 -1.37
N ASP A 218 -6.54 19.24 -0.86
CA ASP A 218 -6.82 20.33 0.09
C ASP A 218 -6.27 21.67 -0.43
N PRO A 219 -7.09 22.47 -1.17
CA PRO A 219 -6.68 23.76 -1.68
C PRO A 219 -6.33 24.80 -0.59
N ARG A 220 -6.64 24.51 0.69
CA ARG A 220 -6.35 25.41 1.81
C ARG A 220 -4.87 25.41 2.20
N LEU A 221 -4.12 24.41 1.76
CA LEU A 221 -2.67 24.27 2.00
C LEU A 221 -1.81 25.01 0.96
N GLN A 222 -2.43 25.65 -0.05
CA GLN A 222 -1.69 26.44 -1.03
C GLN A 222 -1.15 27.71 -0.38
N PRO A 223 0.19 27.90 -0.31
CA PRO A 223 0.78 29.12 0.21
C PRO A 223 0.38 30.28 -0.70
N GLY A 224 -0.45 31.23 -0.21
CA GLY A 224 -0.79 32.46 -0.93
C GLY A 224 -2.28 32.79 -1.11
N ARG A 225 -3.22 31.93 -0.70
CA ARG A 225 -4.64 32.32 -0.61
C ARG A 225 -5.01 32.68 0.82
N LYS A 226 -4.75 33.93 1.17
CA LYS A 226 -5.39 34.62 2.30
C LYS A 226 -6.79 35.04 1.91
#